data_57f0742764bd15e671c788cad75840c1
#
_entry.id   57f0742764bd15e671c788cad75840c1
#
_cell.length_a   1.000
_cell.length_b   1.000
_cell.length_c   1.000
_cell.angle_alpha   90.00
_cell.angle_beta   90.00
_cell.angle_gamma   90.00
#
_symmetry.space_group_name_H-M   'P 1'
#
loop_
_entity.id
_entity.type
_entity.pdbx_description
1 polymer ?
#
loop_
_entity_poly.entity_id
_entity_poly.type
_entity_poly.pdbx_seq_one_letter_code
_entity_poly.pdbx_strand_id
1 'polypeptide(L)'
;MPRTAIPYATPDISALAKSLRDQLARQGPAPGHVEMLNILARAAGAKNFQHFRARSEPPEGPPAPAADLARVDRVARQFDAQGRLLQWPAKPSHQDLALWALWAALPAGDAVSEAVFNGRLNALHAFGDPAILRRAMVSARLVSRTLDCRDYRRIEQRPPADAQALIRRLRRG
;
A
#
# COMPACT_ATOMS: atom_id res chain seq x y z
N MET A 1 -15.57 8.05 25.55
CA MET A 1 -14.56 8.39 24.50
C MET A 1 -13.97 7.10 23.99
N PRO A 2 -14.09 6.75 22.70
CA PRO A 2 -13.41 5.58 22.14
C PRO A 2 -11.91 5.78 22.27
N ARG A 3 -11.20 4.78 22.81
CA ARG A 3 -9.73 4.80 22.87
C ARG A 3 -9.19 4.49 21.48
N THR A 4 -8.51 5.44 20.86
CA THR A 4 -7.82 5.21 19.60
C THR A 4 -6.66 4.25 19.83
N ALA A 5 -6.70 3.07 19.22
CA ALA A 5 -5.61 2.12 19.26
C ALA A 5 -4.45 2.66 18.40
N ILE A 6 -3.27 2.80 19.02
CA ILE A 6 -2.04 3.21 18.31
C ILE A 6 -1.27 1.92 17.97
N PRO A 7 -1.08 1.57 16.68
CA PRO A 7 -0.36 0.38 16.28
C PRO A 7 1.11 0.47 16.72
N TYR A 8 1.62 -0.59 17.31
CA TYR A 8 3.02 -0.70 17.75
C TYR A 8 3.73 -1.74 16.89
N ALA A 9 4.65 -1.30 16.04
CA ALA A 9 5.46 -2.17 15.21
C ALA A 9 6.94 -1.94 15.48
N THR A 10 7.72 -3.01 15.51
CA THR A 10 9.17 -2.92 15.62
C THR A 10 9.82 -3.80 14.54
N PRO A 11 10.87 -3.33 13.86
CA PRO A 11 11.62 -4.13 12.89
C PRO A 11 12.48 -5.23 13.53
N ASP A 12 12.85 -5.06 14.81
CA ASP A 12 13.70 -5.99 15.55
C ASP A 12 13.23 -6.11 17.00
N ILE A 13 12.63 -7.26 17.33
CA ILE A 13 12.11 -7.54 18.67
C ILE A 13 13.25 -7.78 19.70
N SER A 14 14.41 -8.26 19.25
CA SER A 14 15.56 -8.50 20.15
C SER A 14 16.18 -7.17 20.58
N ALA A 15 16.35 -6.24 19.64
CA ALA A 15 16.79 -4.87 19.93
C ALA A 15 15.80 -4.15 20.85
N LEU A 16 14.49 -4.32 20.62
CA LEU A 16 13.44 -3.78 21.47
C LEU A 16 13.55 -4.32 22.92
N ALA A 17 13.65 -5.64 23.08
CA ALA A 17 13.73 -6.29 24.39
C ALA A 17 14.98 -5.82 25.17
N LYS A 18 16.14 -5.72 24.50
CA LYS A 18 17.38 -5.20 25.07
C LYS A 18 17.22 -3.76 25.54
N SER A 19 16.69 -2.88 24.68
CA SER A 19 16.46 -1.47 24.99
C SER A 19 15.50 -1.28 26.16
N LEU A 20 14.41 -2.04 26.23
CA LEU A 20 13.46 -2.02 27.34
C LEU A 20 14.13 -2.41 28.64
N ARG A 21 14.86 -3.53 28.66
CA ARG A 21 15.58 -4.00 29.84
C ARG A 21 16.59 -2.95 30.34
N ASP A 22 17.37 -2.37 29.43
CA ASP A 22 18.40 -1.38 29.79
C ASP A 22 17.79 -0.08 30.32
N GLN A 23 16.63 0.34 29.80
CA GLN A 23 15.90 1.50 30.31
C GLN A 23 15.26 1.25 31.67
N LEU A 24 14.64 0.09 31.88
CA LEU A 24 14.04 -0.30 33.17
C LEU A 24 15.10 -0.48 34.25
N ALA A 25 16.26 -1.01 33.93
CA ALA A 25 17.37 -1.18 34.88
C ALA A 25 17.97 0.15 35.37
N ARG A 26 17.84 1.24 34.63
CA ARG A 26 18.31 2.59 35.01
C ARG A 26 17.31 3.35 35.88
N GLN A 27 16.09 2.87 35.98
CA GLN A 27 15.02 3.49 36.76
C GLN A 27 14.88 2.74 38.07
N GLY A 28 14.77 3.48 39.18
CA GLY A 28 14.54 2.94 40.51
C GLY A 28 13.15 2.28 40.66
N PRO A 29 12.20 2.88 41.42
CA PRO A 29 10.87 2.28 41.60
C PRO A 29 10.09 2.24 40.25
N ALA A 30 9.10 1.34 40.16
CA ALA A 30 8.33 1.10 38.94
C ALA A 30 7.88 2.38 38.24
N PRO A 31 8.13 2.53 36.93
CA PRO A 31 7.82 3.75 36.20
C PRO A 31 6.32 4.01 36.12
N GLY A 32 5.92 5.27 36.24
CA GLY A 32 4.52 5.70 36.04
C GLY A 32 4.05 5.45 34.59
N HIS A 33 2.73 5.51 34.38
CA HIS A 33 2.11 5.24 33.07
C HIS A 33 2.72 6.05 31.91
N VAL A 34 2.89 7.38 32.10
CA VAL A 34 3.45 8.26 31.08
C VAL A 34 4.92 7.94 30.79
N GLU A 35 5.67 7.59 31.83
CA GLU A 35 7.07 7.23 31.71
C GLU A 35 7.23 5.89 30.99
N MET A 36 6.37 4.91 31.28
CA MET A 36 6.32 3.66 30.54
C MET A 36 6.04 3.87 29.04
N LEU A 37 5.09 4.75 28.70
CA LEU A 37 4.83 5.11 27.30
C LEU A 37 6.06 5.71 26.62
N ASN A 38 6.83 6.55 27.30
CA ASN A 38 8.06 7.12 26.77
C ASN A 38 9.17 6.07 26.62
N ILE A 39 9.28 5.13 27.55
CA ILE A 39 10.22 3.99 27.47
C ILE A 39 9.91 3.14 26.23
N LEU A 40 8.65 2.75 26.03
CA LEU A 40 8.20 1.99 24.87
C LEU A 40 8.47 2.76 23.56
N ALA A 41 8.18 4.05 23.52
CA ALA A 41 8.43 4.87 22.36
C ALA A 41 9.91 4.95 22.00
N ARG A 42 10.80 5.15 22.98
CA ARG A 42 12.26 5.14 22.79
C ARG A 42 12.78 3.77 22.35
N ALA A 43 12.25 2.70 22.90
CA ALA A 43 12.60 1.35 22.48
C ALA A 43 12.20 1.05 21.03
N ALA A 44 11.14 1.69 20.53
CA ALA A 44 10.72 1.65 19.13
C ALA A 44 11.45 2.67 18.23
N GLY A 45 12.52 3.34 18.72
CA GLY A 45 13.31 4.30 17.94
C GLY A 45 12.71 5.70 17.81
N ALA A 46 11.71 6.04 18.63
CA ALA A 46 11.16 7.39 18.70
C ALA A 46 11.79 8.20 19.84
N LYS A 47 11.78 9.54 19.74
CA LYS A 47 12.35 10.41 20.79
C LYS A 47 11.54 10.36 22.10
N ASN A 48 10.22 10.29 21.99
CA ASN A 48 9.23 10.20 23.08
C ASN A 48 7.90 9.69 22.55
N PHE A 49 6.91 9.51 23.43
CA PHE A 49 5.56 9.00 23.07
C PHE A 49 4.84 9.92 22.09
N GLN A 50 4.95 11.26 22.21
CA GLN A 50 4.33 12.19 21.26
C GLN A 50 4.92 12.03 19.84
N HIS A 51 6.24 11.89 19.73
CA HIS A 51 6.91 11.63 18.45
C HIS A 51 6.56 10.25 17.89
N PHE A 52 6.40 9.23 18.74
CA PHE A 52 5.92 7.90 18.34
C PHE A 52 4.49 7.97 17.80
N ARG A 53 3.60 8.66 18.53
CA ARG A 53 2.20 8.87 18.14
C ARG A 53 2.09 9.60 16.81
N ALA A 54 2.81 10.71 16.63
CA ALA A 54 2.83 11.46 15.38
C ALA A 54 3.33 10.65 14.16
N ARG A 55 4.20 9.65 14.38
CA ARG A 55 4.64 8.72 13.33
C ARG A 55 3.64 7.59 13.07
N SER A 56 2.85 7.23 14.06
CA SER A 56 1.85 6.14 14.01
C SER A 56 0.48 6.65 13.56
N GLU A 57 0.18 7.91 13.78
CA GLU A 57 -1.00 8.56 13.19
C GLU A 57 -0.74 8.74 11.69
N PRO A 58 -1.68 8.32 10.82
CA PRO A 58 -1.60 8.71 9.42
C PRO A 58 -1.46 10.24 9.39
N PRO A 59 -0.59 10.82 8.54
CA PRO A 59 -0.47 12.26 8.45
C PRO A 59 -1.88 12.84 8.32
N GLU A 60 -2.28 13.74 9.22
CA GLU A 60 -3.44 14.61 9.05
C GLU A 60 -3.13 15.56 7.87
N GLY A 61 -3.08 14.96 6.68
CA GLY A 61 -3.17 15.72 5.45
C GLY A 61 -4.62 16.20 5.29
N PRO A 62 -4.86 17.23 4.48
CA PRO A 62 -6.21 17.62 4.11
C PRO A 62 -6.99 16.36 3.74
N PRO A 63 -8.28 16.24 4.11
CA PRO A 63 -9.07 15.04 3.86
C PRO A 63 -8.85 14.62 2.42
N ALA A 64 -8.44 13.36 2.20
CA ALA A 64 -8.16 12.86 0.87
C ALA A 64 -9.35 13.27 -0.03
N PRO A 65 -9.11 13.89 -1.20
CA PRO A 65 -10.17 14.40 -2.03
C PRO A 65 -11.21 13.30 -2.22
N ALA A 66 -12.50 13.65 -2.05
CA ALA A 66 -13.59 12.70 -2.21
C ALA A 66 -13.48 12.05 -3.59
N ALA A 67 -13.77 10.74 -3.67
CA ALA A 67 -13.65 10.00 -4.93
C ALA A 67 -14.54 10.64 -6.01
N ASP A 68 -14.00 10.87 -7.20
CA ASP A 68 -14.76 11.24 -8.39
C ASP A 68 -15.52 10.01 -8.91
N LEU A 69 -16.73 9.81 -8.36
CA LEU A 69 -17.56 8.66 -8.68
C LEU A 69 -17.94 8.63 -10.17
N ALA A 70 -18.10 9.80 -10.83
CA ALA A 70 -18.40 9.86 -12.26
C ALA A 70 -17.23 9.34 -13.12
N ARG A 71 -15.99 9.62 -12.71
CA ARG A 71 -14.79 9.05 -13.34
C ARG A 71 -14.68 7.55 -13.05
N VAL A 72 -14.90 7.14 -11.81
CA VAL A 72 -14.91 5.73 -11.40
C VAL A 72 -15.90 4.93 -12.25
N ASP A 73 -17.12 5.44 -12.43
CA ASP A 73 -18.15 4.78 -13.23
C ASP A 73 -17.77 4.67 -14.72
N ARG A 74 -17.14 5.71 -15.28
CA ARG A 74 -16.66 5.66 -16.67
C ARG A 74 -15.55 4.63 -16.86
N VAL A 75 -14.63 4.53 -15.92
CA VAL A 75 -13.54 3.53 -16.00
C VAL A 75 -14.06 2.12 -15.70
N ALA A 76 -14.99 1.96 -14.77
CA ALA A 76 -15.58 0.65 -14.47
C ALA A 76 -16.25 0.00 -15.70
N ARG A 77 -16.87 0.79 -16.59
CA ARG A 77 -17.48 0.29 -17.85
C ARG A 77 -16.47 -0.24 -18.87
N GLN A 78 -15.18 -0.02 -18.64
CA GLN A 78 -14.10 -0.54 -19.50
C GLN A 78 -13.61 -1.92 -19.03
N PHE A 79 -14.23 -2.45 -17.98
CA PHE A 79 -13.98 -3.80 -17.46
C PHE A 79 -15.17 -4.71 -17.77
N ASP A 80 -14.88 -5.97 -18.04
CA ASP A 80 -15.92 -7.00 -18.18
C ASP A 80 -16.40 -7.54 -16.81
N ALA A 81 -17.37 -8.44 -16.84
CA ALA A 81 -17.93 -9.07 -15.64
C ALA A 81 -16.89 -9.92 -14.87
N GLN A 82 -15.79 -10.31 -15.50
CA GLN A 82 -14.68 -11.02 -14.88
C GLN A 82 -13.60 -10.08 -14.32
N GLY A 83 -13.79 -8.76 -14.41
CA GLY A 83 -12.83 -7.75 -13.96
C GLY A 83 -11.64 -7.59 -14.90
N ARG A 84 -11.71 -8.02 -16.18
CA ARG A 84 -10.66 -7.81 -17.16
C ARG A 84 -10.86 -6.49 -17.90
N LEU A 85 -9.78 -5.76 -18.10
CA LEU A 85 -9.79 -4.51 -18.86
C LEU A 85 -9.97 -4.80 -20.36
N LEU A 86 -11.08 -4.33 -20.94
CA LEU A 86 -11.46 -4.61 -22.34
C LEU A 86 -10.57 -3.90 -23.37
N GLN A 87 -10.16 -2.66 -23.07
CA GLN A 87 -9.31 -1.86 -23.95
C GLN A 87 -8.45 -0.90 -23.13
N TRP A 88 -7.30 -0.48 -23.70
CA TRP A 88 -6.47 0.52 -23.06
C TRP A 88 -7.13 1.89 -23.14
N PRO A 89 -7.37 2.60 -22.00
CA PRO A 89 -8.06 3.88 -22.03
C PRO A 89 -7.27 4.97 -22.77
N ALA A 90 -7.96 5.82 -23.53
CA ALA A 90 -7.32 6.92 -24.23
C ALA A 90 -6.86 8.05 -23.30
N LYS A 91 -7.60 8.30 -22.20
CA LYS A 91 -7.29 9.40 -21.26
C LYS A 91 -6.29 8.93 -20.19
N PRO A 92 -5.16 9.67 -19.98
CA PRO A 92 -4.17 9.30 -18.97
C PRO A 92 -4.77 9.10 -17.56
N SER A 93 -5.68 9.98 -17.12
CA SER A 93 -6.33 9.84 -15.80
C SER A 93 -7.22 8.58 -15.67
N HIS A 94 -7.70 8.03 -16.78
CA HIS A 94 -8.42 6.74 -16.80
C HIS A 94 -7.44 5.58 -16.83
N GLN A 95 -6.28 5.72 -17.49
CA GLN A 95 -5.20 4.74 -17.49
C GLN A 95 -4.70 4.52 -16.05
N ASP A 96 -4.36 5.62 -15.35
CA ASP A 96 -3.90 5.57 -13.96
C ASP A 96 -4.90 4.83 -13.06
N LEU A 97 -6.19 5.15 -13.22
CA LEU A 97 -7.23 4.52 -12.40
C LEU A 97 -7.41 3.03 -12.75
N ALA A 98 -7.36 2.67 -14.04
CA ALA A 98 -7.40 1.28 -14.48
C ALA A 98 -6.20 0.48 -13.98
N LEU A 99 -4.98 1.07 -14.02
CA LEU A 99 -3.77 0.43 -13.50
C LEU A 99 -3.89 0.05 -12.02
N TRP A 100 -4.52 0.89 -11.19
CA TRP A 100 -4.77 0.56 -9.78
C TRP A 100 -5.71 -0.64 -9.61
N ALA A 101 -6.71 -0.78 -10.47
CA ALA A 101 -7.61 -1.94 -10.42
C ALA A 101 -6.86 -3.23 -10.80
N LEU A 102 -6.06 -3.19 -11.87
CA LEU A 102 -5.21 -4.30 -12.29
C LEU A 102 -4.14 -4.63 -11.22
N TRP A 103 -3.52 -3.61 -10.62
CA TRP A 103 -2.57 -3.79 -9.51
C TRP A 103 -3.20 -4.52 -8.32
N ALA A 104 -4.44 -4.19 -7.97
CA ALA A 104 -5.14 -4.82 -6.86
C ALA A 104 -5.49 -6.30 -7.13
N ALA A 105 -5.56 -6.70 -8.40
CA ALA A 105 -5.78 -8.09 -8.81
C ALA A 105 -4.48 -8.91 -8.90
N LEU A 106 -3.31 -8.26 -8.97
CA LEU A 106 -2.01 -8.94 -8.95
C LEU A 106 -1.73 -9.52 -7.55
N PRO A 107 -1.18 -10.73 -7.44
CA PRO A 107 -0.73 -11.28 -6.17
C PRO A 107 0.35 -10.39 -5.53
N ALA A 108 0.24 -10.20 -4.20
CA ALA A 108 1.31 -9.66 -3.38
C ALA A 108 2.41 -10.72 -3.19
N GLY A 109 3.64 -10.29 -2.91
CA GLY A 109 4.70 -11.21 -2.52
C GLY A 109 5.98 -11.09 -3.34
N ASP A 110 6.58 -12.22 -3.67
CA ASP A 110 7.91 -12.30 -4.27
C ASP A 110 7.97 -11.79 -5.71
N ALA A 111 9.18 -11.47 -6.13
CA ALA A 111 9.47 -11.14 -7.51
C ALA A 111 9.23 -12.36 -8.41
N VAL A 112 8.72 -12.12 -9.61
CA VAL A 112 8.47 -13.16 -10.61
C VAL A 112 9.11 -12.79 -11.93
N SER A 113 9.45 -13.80 -12.73
CA SER A 113 10.03 -13.58 -14.05
C SER A 113 9.07 -12.81 -14.97
N GLU A 114 9.63 -12.17 -16.01
CA GLU A 114 8.84 -11.45 -17.02
C GLU A 114 7.76 -12.33 -17.66
N ALA A 115 8.08 -13.58 -17.97
CA ALA A 115 7.12 -14.51 -18.58
C ALA A 115 5.91 -14.77 -17.65
N VAL A 116 6.16 -15.02 -16.37
CA VAL A 116 5.10 -15.21 -15.37
C VAL A 116 4.30 -13.92 -15.19
N PHE A 117 4.96 -12.75 -15.13
CA PHE A 117 4.30 -11.48 -14.99
C PHE A 117 3.41 -11.14 -16.20
N ASN A 118 3.89 -11.36 -17.42
CA ASN A 118 3.11 -11.23 -18.65
C ASN A 118 1.88 -12.18 -18.65
N GLY A 119 2.04 -13.41 -18.20
CA GLY A 119 0.92 -14.36 -18.05
C GLY A 119 -0.16 -13.85 -17.11
N ARG A 120 0.25 -13.25 -15.96
CA ARG A 120 -0.68 -12.61 -15.01
C ARG A 120 -1.40 -11.41 -15.64
N LEU A 121 -0.68 -10.55 -16.38
CA LEU A 121 -1.28 -9.41 -17.07
C LEU A 121 -2.27 -9.86 -18.14
N ASN A 122 -1.94 -10.90 -18.94
CA ASN A 122 -2.81 -11.44 -19.96
C ASN A 122 -4.15 -11.97 -19.39
N ALA A 123 -4.15 -12.46 -18.16
CA ALA A 123 -5.39 -12.85 -17.48
C ALA A 123 -6.25 -11.65 -17.05
N LEU A 124 -5.68 -10.45 -16.98
CA LEU A 124 -6.34 -9.24 -16.47
C LEU A 124 -6.82 -8.27 -17.55
N HIS A 125 -6.57 -8.56 -18.84
CA HIS A 125 -7.05 -7.73 -19.94
C HIS A 125 -7.43 -8.55 -21.18
N ALA A 126 -8.18 -7.93 -22.10
CA ALA A 126 -8.73 -8.61 -23.29
C ALA A 126 -8.12 -8.13 -24.62
N PHE A 127 -7.26 -7.10 -24.59
CA PHE A 127 -6.72 -6.49 -25.83
C PHE A 127 -5.36 -7.03 -26.27
N GLY A 128 -4.78 -8.04 -25.58
CA GLY A 128 -3.64 -8.82 -26.07
C GLY A 128 -2.27 -8.13 -26.00
N ASP A 129 -2.12 -6.98 -25.31
CA ASP A 129 -0.83 -6.28 -25.18
C ASP A 129 -0.41 -6.12 -23.71
N PRO A 130 0.21 -7.16 -23.11
CA PRO A 130 0.72 -7.07 -21.74
C PRO A 130 1.89 -6.10 -21.61
N ALA A 131 2.61 -5.78 -22.71
CA ALA A 131 3.77 -4.92 -22.65
C ALA A 131 3.41 -3.46 -22.38
N ILE A 132 2.26 -2.97 -22.88
CA ILE A 132 1.78 -1.63 -22.54
C ILE A 132 1.44 -1.51 -21.06
N LEU A 133 0.75 -2.52 -20.50
CA LEU A 133 0.40 -2.56 -19.08
C LEU A 133 1.66 -2.63 -18.20
N ARG A 134 2.59 -3.51 -18.55
CA ARG A 134 3.85 -3.68 -17.82
C ARG A 134 4.64 -2.38 -17.75
N ARG A 135 4.83 -1.70 -18.89
CA ARG A 135 5.53 -0.40 -18.95
C ARG A 135 4.80 0.67 -18.14
N ALA A 136 3.49 0.76 -18.29
CA ALA A 136 2.68 1.72 -17.57
C ALA A 136 2.71 1.50 -16.04
N MET A 137 2.63 0.24 -15.56
CA MET A 137 2.74 -0.09 -14.13
C MET A 137 4.11 0.25 -13.54
N VAL A 138 5.20 0.03 -14.28
CA VAL A 138 6.54 0.41 -13.83
C VAL A 138 6.67 1.94 -13.78
N SER A 139 6.19 2.66 -14.80
CA SER A 139 6.19 4.13 -14.82
C SER A 139 5.35 4.74 -13.70
N ALA A 140 4.20 4.13 -13.38
CA ALA A 140 3.33 4.54 -12.28
C ALA A 140 3.85 4.09 -10.90
N ARG A 141 5.01 3.43 -10.82
CA ARG A 141 5.59 2.88 -9.57
C ARG A 141 4.65 1.91 -8.84
N LEU A 142 3.81 1.22 -9.56
CA LEU A 142 2.95 0.15 -9.03
C LEU A 142 3.68 -1.19 -8.99
N VAL A 143 4.69 -1.33 -9.84
CA VAL A 143 5.54 -2.51 -9.97
C VAL A 143 6.99 -2.05 -10.10
N SER A 144 7.91 -2.71 -9.41
CA SER A 144 9.34 -2.59 -9.62
C SER A 144 9.84 -3.66 -10.58
N ARG A 145 10.94 -3.37 -11.27
CA ARG A 145 11.68 -4.35 -12.08
C ARG A 145 13.17 -4.29 -11.76
N THR A 146 13.87 -5.40 -11.92
CA THR A 146 15.34 -5.45 -11.86
C THR A 146 15.97 -4.70 -13.03
N LEU A 147 17.24 -4.30 -12.91
CA LEU A 147 17.96 -3.57 -13.97
C LEU A 147 18.06 -4.36 -15.27
N ASP A 148 18.19 -5.69 -15.20
CA ASP A 148 18.20 -6.61 -16.33
C ASP A 148 16.80 -6.92 -16.86
N CYS A 149 15.76 -6.32 -16.29
CA CYS A 149 14.35 -6.49 -16.66
C CYS A 149 13.82 -7.94 -16.55
N ARG A 150 14.50 -8.81 -15.81
CA ARG A 150 14.11 -10.22 -15.68
C ARG A 150 13.03 -10.45 -14.66
N ASP A 151 13.04 -9.69 -13.54
CA ASP A 151 12.14 -9.90 -12.43
C ASP A 151 11.26 -8.67 -12.16
N TYR A 152 10.01 -8.95 -11.87
CA TYR A 152 8.97 -7.97 -11.58
C TYR A 152 8.36 -8.25 -10.20
N ARG A 153 8.18 -7.20 -9.41
CA ARG A 153 7.56 -7.27 -8.08
C ARG A 153 6.51 -6.17 -7.92
N ARG A 154 5.34 -6.52 -7.42
CA ARG A 154 4.32 -5.55 -7.01
C ARG A 154 4.84 -4.69 -5.86
N ILE A 155 4.65 -3.36 -5.94
CA ILE A 155 5.00 -2.43 -4.86
C ILE A 155 3.77 -2.23 -4.01
N GLU A 156 3.85 -2.58 -2.72
CA GLU A 156 2.74 -2.41 -1.80
C GLU A 156 2.60 -0.94 -1.39
N GLN A 157 1.41 -0.39 -1.63
CA GLN A 157 1.10 0.99 -1.32
C GLN A 157 -0.42 1.19 -1.21
N ARG A 158 -0.83 2.29 -0.57
CA ARG A 158 -2.25 2.60 -0.38
C ARG A 158 -2.84 3.22 -1.64
N PRO A 159 -3.88 2.63 -2.26
CA PRO A 159 -4.55 3.22 -3.40
C PRO A 159 -5.24 4.55 -3.03
N PRO A 160 -5.27 5.55 -3.93
CA PRO A 160 -6.05 6.77 -3.76
C PRO A 160 -7.56 6.49 -3.70
N ALA A 161 -8.37 7.47 -3.25
CA ALA A 161 -9.80 7.29 -2.98
C ALA A 161 -10.58 6.75 -4.19
N ASP A 162 -10.30 7.28 -5.39
CA ASP A 162 -10.95 6.83 -6.64
C ASP A 162 -10.61 5.37 -6.95
N ALA A 163 -9.34 4.99 -6.79
CA ALA A 163 -8.90 3.62 -7.03
C ALA A 163 -9.54 2.65 -6.05
N GLN A 164 -9.65 3.04 -4.77
CA GLN A 164 -10.37 2.24 -3.78
C GLN A 164 -11.85 2.08 -4.14
N ALA A 165 -12.49 3.14 -4.64
CA ALA A 165 -13.88 3.09 -5.09
C ALA A 165 -14.05 2.15 -6.29
N LEU A 166 -13.15 2.23 -7.31
CA LEU A 166 -13.16 1.36 -8.47
C LEU A 166 -12.93 -0.11 -8.07
N ILE A 167 -11.92 -0.40 -7.26
CA ILE A 167 -11.62 -1.76 -6.78
C ILE A 167 -12.81 -2.37 -6.04
N ARG A 168 -13.46 -1.60 -5.15
CA ARG A 168 -14.68 -2.07 -4.46
C ARG A 168 -15.83 -2.34 -5.42
N ARG A 169 -15.99 -1.51 -6.46
CA ARG A 169 -17.05 -1.67 -7.46
C ARG A 169 -16.85 -2.96 -8.26
N LEU A 170 -15.64 -3.20 -8.80
CA LEU A 170 -15.31 -4.38 -9.59
C LEU A 170 -15.39 -5.70 -8.81
N ARG A 171 -15.27 -5.67 -7.49
CA ARG A 171 -15.43 -6.86 -6.63
C ARG A 171 -16.89 -7.22 -6.33
N ARG A 172 -17.83 -6.31 -6.60
CA ARG A 172 -19.26 -6.49 -6.29
C ARG A 172 -20.11 -6.87 -7.51
N GLY A 173 -19.58 -6.70 -8.68
CA GLY A 173 -20.21 -7.09 -9.96
C GLY A 173 -19.73 -8.45 -10.42
#